data_280eda8eb259a37d125501b21868dbca
#
_entry.id   280eda8eb259a37d125501b21868dbca
#
_cell.length_a   1.000
_cell.length_b   1.000
_cell.length_c   1.000
_cell.angle_alpha   90.00
_cell.angle_beta   90.00
_cell.angle_gamma   90.00
#
_symmetry.space_group_name_H-M   'P 1'
#
loop_
_entity.id
_entity.type
_entity.pdbx_description
1 polymer ?
#
loop_
_entity_poly.entity_id
_entity_poly.type
_entity_poly.pdbx_seq_one_letter_code
_entity_poly.pdbx_strand_id
1 'polypeptide(L)'
;MAITDPLTGLLNRKGFDEQLKNVMQGDLHIHCVGIQMDIDDFKFINDMYGHVVGDAALKSLAQDMQSYFNDNSIICRNGGDEFSAILVDTTEEETRKKIEQFTLQPRYITYNGGEHPFYISLGYAEYPKDCEDVSELIRCADMALYAVKLHGKHNCSPYRGAYKMQHRSQLGFALQDVSKNLPGAFLIYIAD
;
A
#
# COMPACT_ATOMS: atom_id res chain seq x y z
N MET A 1 -20.23 -0.80 -14.81
CA MET A 1 -19.13 -1.66 -14.31
C MET A 1 -19.05 -1.51 -12.81
N ALA A 2 -18.82 -2.62 -12.06
CA ALA A 2 -18.68 -2.58 -10.60
C ALA A 2 -17.52 -1.68 -10.18
N ILE A 3 -17.69 -0.94 -9.08
CA ILE A 3 -16.69 -0.05 -8.49
C ILE A 3 -16.09 -0.63 -7.19
N THR A 4 -16.50 -1.85 -6.82
CA THR A 4 -16.06 -2.56 -5.62
C THR A 4 -15.32 -3.84 -5.98
N ASP A 5 -14.43 -4.28 -5.09
CA ASP A 5 -13.78 -5.58 -5.13
C ASP A 5 -14.74 -6.65 -4.59
N PRO A 6 -15.02 -7.73 -5.34
CA PRO A 6 -16.03 -8.71 -4.94
C PRO A 6 -15.62 -9.57 -3.74
N LEU A 7 -14.32 -9.69 -3.45
CA LEU A 7 -13.83 -10.50 -2.34
C LEU A 7 -13.93 -9.74 -1.00
N THR A 8 -13.54 -8.48 -0.99
CA THR A 8 -13.38 -7.68 0.24
C THR A 8 -14.51 -6.69 0.46
N GLY A 9 -15.28 -6.33 -0.58
CA GLY A 9 -16.31 -5.29 -0.53
C GLY A 9 -15.76 -3.86 -0.53
N LEU A 10 -14.45 -3.67 -0.47
CA LEU A 10 -13.80 -2.37 -0.62
C LEU A 10 -13.98 -1.83 -2.05
N LEU A 11 -13.64 -0.57 -2.27
CA LEU A 11 -13.50 -0.07 -3.63
C LEU A 11 -12.47 -0.89 -4.39
N ASN A 12 -12.70 -1.07 -5.68
CA ASN A 12 -11.65 -1.48 -6.59
C ASN A 12 -10.90 -0.24 -7.11
N ARG A 13 -9.86 -0.42 -7.92
CA ARG A 13 -9.07 0.68 -8.48
C ARG A 13 -9.93 1.75 -9.15
N LYS A 14 -10.93 1.33 -9.94
CA LYS A 14 -11.83 2.28 -10.62
C LYS A 14 -12.64 3.13 -9.64
N GLY A 15 -13.25 2.48 -8.64
CA GLY A 15 -14.02 3.19 -7.61
C GLY A 15 -13.15 4.15 -6.79
N PHE A 16 -11.92 3.76 -6.52
CA PHE A 16 -10.94 4.60 -5.84
C PHE A 16 -10.61 5.86 -6.67
N ASP A 17 -10.29 5.70 -7.95
CA ASP A 17 -9.95 6.82 -8.84
C ASP A 17 -11.15 7.78 -9.03
N GLU A 18 -12.38 7.25 -9.05
CA GLU A 18 -13.59 8.08 -9.11
C GLU A 18 -13.78 8.90 -7.84
N GLN A 19 -13.61 8.32 -6.65
CA GLN A 19 -13.74 9.04 -5.39
C GLN A 19 -12.59 10.03 -5.16
N LEU A 20 -11.36 9.68 -5.52
CA LEU A 20 -10.22 10.59 -5.43
C LEU A 20 -10.44 11.87 -6.26
N LYS A 21 -10.99 11.76 -7.45
CA LYS A 21 -11.36 12.93 -8.28
C LYS A 21 -12.33 13.85 -7.58
N ASN A 22 -13.28 13.33 -6.82
CA ASN A 22 -14.24 14.14 -6.06
C ASN A 22 -13.54 14.93 -4.95
N VAL A 23 -12.57 14.32 -4.25
CA VAL A 23 -11.75 15.01 -3.24
C VAL A 23 -10.92 16.14 -3.88
N MET A 24 -10.32 15.87 -5.03
CA MET A 24 -9.52 16.88 -5.76
C MET A 24 -10.34 18.08 -6.29
N GLN A 25 -11.64 17.91 -6.50
CA GLN A 25 -12.55 18.99 -6.93
C GLN A 25 -13.09 19.82 -5.75
N GLY A 26 -12.83 19.40 -4.52
CA GLY A 26 -13.23 20.07 -3.30
C GLY A 26 -12.31 21.21 -2.88
N ASP A 27 -12.28 21.52 -1.59
CA ASP A 27 -11.49 22.61 -1.03
C ASP A 27 -9.98 22.30 -1.09
N LEU A 28 -9.19 23.23 -1.66
CA LEU A 28 -7.74 23.11 -1.85
C LEU A 28 -6.92 23.16 -0.54
N HIS A 29 -7.55 23.35 0.61
CA HIS A 29 -6.88 23.45 1.91
C HIS A 29 -6.94 22.16 2.74
N ILE A 30 -7.36 21.05 2.13
CA ILE A 30 -7.52 19.76 2.81
C ILE A 30 -6.16 19.09 3.02
N HIS A 31 -5.84 18.73 4.27
CA HIS A 31 -4.73 17.81 4.54
C HIS A 31 -5.16 16.38 4.27
N CYS A 32 -4.40 15.69 3.43
CA CYS A 32 -4.65 14.30 3.07
C CYS A 32 -3.41 13.44 3.31
N VAL A 33 -3.62 12.18 3.66
CA VAL A 33 -2.56 11.18 3.75
C VAL A 33 -2.88 10.01 2.85
N GLY A 34 -1.99 9.77 1.89
CA GLY A 34 -2.04 8.59 1.02
C GLY A 34 -1.29 7.43 1.66
N ILE A 35 -1.91 6.25 1.63
CA ILE A 35 -1.36 5.00 2.17
C ILE A 35 -1.32 3.97 1.06
N GLN A 36 -0.21 3.24 0.99
CA GLN A 36 -0.05 2.04 0.20
C GLN A 36 0.43 0.92 1.10
N MET A 37 -0.20 -0.26 1.04
CA MET A 37 0.16 -1.39 1.89
C MET A 37 -0.06 -2.71 1.19
N ASP A 38 0.62 -3.74 1.69
CA ASP A 38 0.36 -5.12 1.31
C ASP A 38 0.57 -6.09 2.48
N ILE A 39 0.08 -7.33 2.29
CA ILE A 39 0.31 -8.43 3.23
C ILE A 39 1.69 -9.02 2.94
N ASP A 40 2.53 -9.02 3.97
CA ASP A 40 3.88 -9.59 3.88
C ASP A 40 3.83 -11.09 3.57
N ASP A 41 4.64 -11.50 2.59
CA ASP A 41 4.76 -12.90 2.19
C ASP A 41 3.42 -13.58 1.82
N PHE A 42 2.47 -12.83 1.25
CA PHE A 42 1.13 -13.33 0.92
C PHE A 42 1.16 -14.59 0.03
N LYS A 43 2.10 -14.66 -0.91
CA LYS A 43 2.31 -15.87 -1.71
C LYS A 43 2.61 -17.08 -0.82
N PHE A 44 3.46 -16.92 0.20
CA PHE A 44 3.77 -17.99 1.15
C PHE A 44 2.53 -18.43 1.92
N ILE A 45 1.65 -17.51 2.33
CA ILE A 45 0.37 -17.84 2.97
C ILE A 45 -0.46 -18.74 2.06
N ASN A 46 -0.61 -18.36 0.78
CA ASN A 46 -1.35 -19.16 -0.18
C ASN A 46 -0.73 -20.54 -0.43
N ASP A 47 0.59 -20.60 -0.57
CA ASP A 47 1.31 -21.85 -0.87
C ASP A 47 1.26 -22.82 0.31
N MET A 48 1.30 -22.31 1.56
CA MET A 48 1.31 -23.13 2.78
C MET A 48 -0.08 -23.50 3.30
N TYR A 49 -1.03 -22.58 3.22
CA TYR A 49 -2.35 -22.74 3.87
C TYR A 49 -3.51 -22.80 2.86
N GLY A 50 -3.23 -22.55 1.58
CA GLY A 50 -4.22 -22.55 0.49
C GLY A 50 -4.91 -21.20 0.30
N HIS A 51 -5.46 -20.99 -0.90
CA HIS A 51 -6.09 -19.73 -1.30
C HIS A 51 -7.28 -19.31 -0.43
N VAL A 52 -8.02 -20.28 0.13
CA VAL A 52 -9.15 -19.98 1.04
C VAL A 52 -8.67 -19.23 2.30
N VAL A 53 -7.51 -19.60 2.82
CA VAL A 53 -6.89 -18.96 3.97
C VAL A 53 -6.29 -17.60 3.59
N GLY A 54 -5.68 -17.50 2.41
CA GLY A 54 -5.24 -16.22 1.85
C GLY A 54 -6.41 -15.23 1.66
N ASP A 55 -7.53 -15.71 1.14
CA ASP A 55 -8.76 -14.91 1.00
C ASP A 55 -9.30 -14.44 2.37
N ALA A 56 -9.18 -15.26 3.40
CA ALA A 56 -9.54 -14.89 4.77
C ALA A 56 -8.63 -13.78 5.31
N ALA A 57 -7.31 -13.84 5.05
CA ALA A 57 -6.37 -12.78 5.42
C ALA A 57 -6.71 -11.44 4.72
N LEU A 58 -7.02 -11.48 3.42
CA LEU A 58 -7.44 -10.31 2.66
C LEU A 58 -8.73 -9.68 3.22
N LYS A 59 -9.73 -10.50 3.53
CA LYS A 59 -10.99 -10.03 4.14
C LYS A 59 -10.77 -9.45 5.53
N SER A 60 -9.93 -10.08 6.34
CA SER A 60 -9.59 -9.59 7.68
C SER A 60 -8.93 -8.22 7.60
N LEU A 61 -7.92 -8.04 6.73
CA LEU A 61 -7.27 -6.75 6.55
C LEU A 61 -8.25 -5.67 6.05
N ALA A 62 -9.13 -6.01 5.11
CA ALA A 62 -10.15 -5.10 4.62
C ALA A 62 -11.10 -4.62 5.72
N GLN A 63 -11.56 -5.52 6.59
CA GLN A 63 -12.41 -5.20 7.73
C GLN A 63 -11.68 -4.33 8.76
N ASP A 64 -10.40 -4.63 9.02
CA ASP A 64 -9.55 -3.82 9.89
C ASP A 64 -9.44 -2.39 9.37
N MET A 65 -9.17 -2.22 8.06
CA MET A 65 -9.08 -0.90 7.43
C MET A 65 -10.37 -0.10 7.57
N GLN A 66 -11.52 -0.72 7.29
CA GLN A 66 -12.83 -0.07 7.41
C GLN A 66 -13.15 0.32 8.85
N SER A 67 -12.76 -0.51 9.82
CA SER A 67 -13.05 -0.24 11.24
C SER A 67 -12.10 0.78 11.86
N TYR A 68 -10.87 0.86 11.36
CA TYR A 68 -9.80 1.66 11.96
C TYR A 68 -9.71 3.06 11.37
N PHE A 69 -9.88 3.19 10.06
CA PHE A 69 -9.88 4.49 9.38
C PHE A 69 -11.28 5.09 9.39
N ASN A 70 -11.36 6.42 9.45
CA ASN A 70 -12.63 7.13 9.58
C ASN A 70 -13.50 7.06 8.31
N ASP A 71 -14.78 7.42 8.45
CA ASP A 71 -15.78 7.39 7.37
C ASP A 71 -15.42 8.29 6.16
N ASN A 72 -14.55 9.29 6.33
CA ASN A 72 -14.08 10.16 5.26
C ASN A 72 -12.90 9.53 4.48
N SER A 73 -12.47 8.34 4.83
CA SER A 73 -11.36 7.67 4.15
C SER A 73 -11.83 6.98 2.88
N ILE A 74 -11.05 7.10 1.82
CA ILE A 74 -11.23 6.33 0.58
C ILE A 74 -10.32 5.11 0.68
N ILE A 75 -10.91 3.91 0.71
CA ILE A 75 -10.17 2.66 0.92
C ILE A 75 -10.44 1.73 -0.26
N CYS A 76 -9.37 1.17 -0.84
CA CYS A 76 -9.51 0.22 -1.93
C CYS A 76 -8.55 -0.97 -1.82
N ARG A 77 -8.92 -2.04 -2.52
CA ARG A 77 -8.03 -3.12 -2.89
C ARG A 77 -7.70 -3.00 -4.37
N ASN A 78 -6.40 -2.83 -4.68
CA ASN A 78 -5.94 -2.67 -6.06
C ASN A 78 -5.94 -4.00 -6.84
N GLY A 79 -5.76 -5.10 -6.13
CA GLY A 79 -5.67 -6.47 -6.65
C GLY A 79 -4.62 -7.26 -5.87
N GLY A 80 -4.64 -8.60 -5.98
CA GLY A 80 -3.71 -9.42 -5.20
C GLY A 80 -3.79 -9.11 -3.69
N ASP A 81 -2.66 -8.78 -3.10
CA ASP A 81 -2.47 -8.40 -1.69
C ASP A 81 -2.29 -6.89 -1.46
N GLU A 82 -2.46 -6.07 -2.51
CA GLU A 82 -2.23 -4.64 -2.48
C GLU A 82 -3.49 -3.83 -2.10
N PHE A 83 -3.34 -2.94 -1.14
CA PHE A 83 -4.38 -2.03 -0.66
C PHE A 83 -3.89 -0.60 -0.66
N SER A 84 -4.81 0.33 -0.93
CA SER A 84 -4.56 1.77 -0.85
C SER A 84 -5.62 2.46 0.01
N ALA A 85 -5.23 3.57 0.64
CA ALA A 85 -6.18 4.46 1.28
C ALA A 85 -5.78 5.92 1.10
N ILE A 86 -6.78 6.81 1.06
CA ILE A 86 -6.61 8.25 1.28
C ILE A 86 -7.37 8.61 2.55
N LEU A 87 -6.66 9.13 3.53
CA LEU A 87 -7.25 9.70 4.73
C LEU A 87 -7.43 11.20 4.50
N VAL A 88 -8.64 11.69 4.67
CA VAL A 88 -9.00 13.09 4.38
C VAL A 88 -9.26 13.82 5.69
N ASP A 89 -8.84 15.07 5.77
CA ASP A 89 -9.08 15.96 6.91
C ASP A 89 -8.53 15.42 8.24
N THR A 90 -7.24 15.10 8.24
CA THR A 90 -6.53 14.55 9.40
C THR A 90 -5.38 15.46 9.82
N THR A 91 -4.95 15.38 11.10
CA THR A 91 -3.72 16.04 11.54
C THR A 91 -2.51 15.11 11.39
N GLU A 92 -1.32 15.70 11.11
CA GLU A 92 -0.08 14.93 10.90
C GLU A 92 0.23 13.98 12.08
N GLU A 93 0.17 14.50 13.31
CA GLU A 93 0.57 13.72 14.49
C GLU A 93 -0.40 12.57 14.81
N GLU A 94 -1.72 12.82 14.72
CA GLU A 94 -2.74 11.79 14.94
C GLU A 94 -2.66 10.70 13.89
N THR A 95 -2.48 11.09 12.63
CA THR A 95 -2.39 10.15 11.52
C THR A 95 -1.17 9.27 11.62
N ARG A 96 -0.01 9.82 11.95
CA ARG A 96 1.21 9.04 12.13
C ARG A 96 1.04 7.98 13.22
N LYS A 97 0.51 8.36 14.40
CA LYS A 97 0.25 7.41 15.48
C LYS A 97 -0.73 6.32 15.08
N LYS A 98 -1.81 6.69 14.39
CA LYS A 98 -2.78 5.72 13.86
C LYS A 98 -2.14 4.74 12.89
N ILE A 99 -1.34 5.22 11.95
CA ILE A 99 -0.66 4.37 10.96
C ILE A 99 0.30 3.39 11.65
N GLU A 100 1.13 3.87 12.59
CA GLU A 100 2.04 3.02 13.35
C GLU A 100 1.29 1.93 14.13
N GLN A 101 0.25 2.31 14.86
CA GLN A 101 -0.58 1.36 15.61
C GLN A 101 -1.30 0.37 14.71
N PHE A 102 -1.87 0.83 13.61
CA PHE A 102 -2.52 -0.03 12.62
C PHE A 102 -1.56 -1.05 12.02
N THR A 103 -0.34 -0.62 11.68
CA THR A 103 0.66 -1.49 11.07
C THR A 103 1.12 -2.59 12.03
N LEU A 104 1.34 -2.25 13.29
CA LEU A 104 1.93 -3.15 14.28
C LEU A 104 0.90 -3.99 15.05
N GLN A 105 -0.40 -3.75 14.86
CA GLN A 105 -1.42 -4.56 15.55
C GLN A 105 -1.33 -6.03 15.12
N PRO A 106 -1.46 -6.98 16.07
CA PRO A 106 -1.44 -8.41 15.77
C PRO A 106 -2.61 -8.82 14.88
N ARG A 107 -2.34 -9.60 13.84
CA ARG A 107 -3.34 -10.19 12.94
C ARG A 107 -3.10 -11.69 12.81
N TYR A 108 -4.19 -12.44 12.76
CA TYR A 108 -4.11 -13.89 12.71
C TYR A 108 -5.07 -14.46 11.66
N ILE A 109 -4.66 -15.56 11.06
CA ILE A 109 -5.50 -16.44 10.25
C ILE A 109 -5.67 -17.77 10.97
N THR A 110 -6.84 -18.38 10.84
CA THR A 110 -7.12 -19.70 11.42
C THR A 110 -6.89 -20.78 10.36
N TYR A 111 -6.08 -21.78 10.69
CA TYR A 111 -5.85 -22.95 9.84
C TYR A 111 -5.69 -24.20 10.69
N ASN A 112 -6.46 -25.26 10.38
CA ASN A 112 -6.45 -26.55 11.11
C ASN A 112 -6.61 -26.41 12.65
N GLY A 113 -7.45 -25.45 13.09
CA GLY A 113 -7.68 -25.18 14.51
C GLY A 113 -6.58 -24.41 15.23
N GLY A 114 -5.53 -23.98 14.52
CA GLY A 114 -4.45 -23.12 15.02
C GLY A 114 -4.56 -21.70 14.48
N GLU A 115 -4.05 -20.73 15.23
CA GLU A 115 -3.90 -19.34 14.81
C GLU A 115 -2.48 -19.10 14.29
N HIS A 116 -2.36 -18.51 13.12
CA HIS A 116 -1.10 -18.19 12.47
C HIS A 116 -1.01 -16.69 12.23
N PRO A 117 0.03 -16.01 12.71
CA PRO A 117 0.16 -14.57 12.50
C PRO A 117 0.43 -14.25 11.04
N PHE A 118 -0.11 -13.11 10.58
CA PHE A 118 0.31 -12.47 9.34
C PHE A 118 0.58 -11.00 9.58
N TYR A 119 1.41 -10.42 8.73
CA TYR A 119 1.94 -9.09 8.90
C TYR A 119 1.67 -8.25 7.65
N ILE A 120 1.78 -6.94 7.79
CA ILE A 120 1.67 -5.99 6.70
C ILE A 120 2.87 -5.05 6.67
N SER A 121 3.20 -4.59 5.49
CA SER A 121 4.10 -3.46 5.27
C SER A 121 3.30 -2.29 4.73
N LEU A 122 3.65 -1.07 5.14
CA LEU A 122 2.91 0.14 4.83
C LEU A 122 3.83 1.31 4.52
N GLY A 123 3.57 2.01 3.41
CA GLY A 123 4.16 3.31 3.11
C GLY A 123 3.10 4.39 3.11
N TYR A 124 3.45 5.61 3.50
CA TYR A 124 2.52 6.74 3.47
C TYR A 124 3.19 8.04 3.05
N ALA A 125 2.39 8.95 2.51
CA ALA A 125 2.79 10.29 2.10
C ALA A 125 1.71 11.30 2.48
N GLU A 126 2.08 12.55 2.69
CA GLU A 126 1.21 13.61 3.18
C GLU A 126 1.09 14.73 2.13
N TYR A 127 -0.12 15.22 1.92
CA TYR A 127 -0.39 16.41 1.13
C TYR A 127 -0.75 17.57 2.07
N PRO A 128 -0.21 18.78 1.88
CA PRO A 128 0.68 19.24 0.79
C PRO A 128 2.19 19.05 1.07
N LYS A 129 2.59 18.40 2.15
CA LYS A 129 3.97 18.30 2.61
C LYS A 129 4.91 17.56 1.65
N ASP A 130 4.48 16.40 1.15
CA ASP A 130 5.31 15.46 0.39
C ASP A 130 5.08 15.54 -1.13
N CYS A 131 3.97 16.11 -1.56
CA CYS A 131 3.59 16.26 -2.96
C CYS A 131 2.75 17.52 -3.18
N GLU A 132 2.79 18.03 -4.42
CA GLU A 132 2.05 19.24 -4.83
C GLU A 132 0.62 18.94 -5.30
N ASP A 133 0.33 17.68 -5.60
CA ASP A 133 -0.95 17.20 -6.09
C ASP A 133 -1.38 15.94 -5.33
N VAL A 134 -2.64 15.91 -4.90
CA VAL A 134 -3.25 14.76 -4.20
C VAL A 134 -3.17 13.47 -5.03
N SER A 135 -3.21 13.58 -6.36
CA SER A 135 -3.07 12.41 -7.25
C SER A 135 -1.71 11.72 -7.16
N GLU A 136 -0.67 12.41 -6.66
CA GLU A 136 0.66 11.84 -6.47
C GLU A 136 0.82 11.07 -5.15
N LEU A 137 -0.11 11.23 -4.20
CA LEU A 137 -0.01 10.64 -2.86
C LEU A 137 0.26 9.14 -2.88
N ILE A 138 -0.52 8.39 -3.66
CA ILE A 138 -0.39 6.93 -3.73
C ILE A 138 0.97 6.52 -4.31
N ARG A 139 1.47 7.25 -5.32
CA ARG A 139 2.80 6.98 -5.89
C ARG A 139 3.91 7.25 -4.87
N CYS A 140 3.81 8.33 -4.10
CA CYS A 140 4.78 8.63 -3.04
C CYS A 140 4.70 7.60 -1.90
N ALA A 141 3.50 7.18 -1.52
CA ALA A 141 3.28 6.12 -0.53
C ALA A 141 3.85 4.77 -0.99
N ASP A 142 3.71 4.41 -2.27
CA ASP A 142 4.29 3.20 -2.85
C ASP A 142 5.83 3.20 -2.79
N MET A 143 6.47 4.34 -3.05
CA MET A 143 7.92 4.48 -2.88
C MET A 143 8.35 4.30 -1.42
N ALA A 144 7.55 4.76 -0.46
CA ALA A 144 7.80 4.53 0.96
C ALA A 144 7.60 3.06 1.35
N LEU A 145 6.56 2.40 0.85
CA LEU A 145 6.32 0.97 1.03
C LEU A 145 7.49 0.13 0.50
N TYR A 146 7.99 0.47 -0.69
CA TYR A 146 9.17 -0.21 -1.24
C TYR A 146 10.39 -0.13 -0.31
N ALA A 147 10.61 1.04 0.31
CA ALA A 147 11.69 1.20 1.30
C ALA A 147 11.48 0.30 2.52
N VAL A 148 10.24 0.17 3.02
CA VAL A 148 9.92 -0.78 4.11
C VAL A 148 10.26 -2.21 3.73
N LYS A 149 9.87 -2.64 2.54
CA LYS A 149 10.15 -4.00 2.03
C LYS A 149 11.65 -4.30 1.94
N LEU A 150 12.47 -3.31 1.57
CA LEU A 150 13.93 -3.45 1.54
C LEU A 150 14.56 -3.55 2.92
N HIS A 151 13.92 -3.01 3.98
CA HIS A 151 14.47 -2.94 5.33
C HIS A 151 13.86 -3.94 6.32
N GLY A 152 13.27 -5.03 5.81
CA GLY A 152 12.86 -6.16 6.65
C GLY A 152 11.37 -6.35 6.83
N LYS A 153 10.53 -5.55 6.13
CA LYS A 153 9.05 -5.68 6.17
C LYS A 153 8.44 -5.42 7.56
N HIS A 154 7.16 -5.73 7.75
CA HIS A 154 6.39 -5.61 9.00
C HIS A 154 6.65 -4.28 9.71
N ASN A 155 6.52 -3.19 8.98
CA ASN A 155 6.74 -1.84 9.47
C ASN A 155 5.99 -0.82 8.61
N CYS A 156 6.01 0.45 9.02
CA CYS A 156 5.56 1.57 8.21
C CYS A 156 6.67 2.61 8.04
N SER A 157 6.60 3.37 6.95
CA SER A 157 7.53 4.48 6.69
C SER A 157 6.81 5.65 6.02
N PRO A 158 7.12 6.90 6.43
CA PRO A 158 6.73 8.06 5.66
C PRO A 158 7.54 8.14 4.36
N TYR A 159 6.95 8.76 3.34
CA TYR A 159 7.70 9.14 2.15
C TYR A 159 8.81 10.13 2.51
N ARG A 160 9.99 9.88 1.96
CA ARG A 160 11.12 10.79 2.07
C ARG A 160 11.62 11.08 0.66
N GLY A 161 11.56 12.34 0.23
CA GLY A 161 11.96 12.76 -1.11
C GLY A 161 13.33 12.22 -1.60
N ALA A 162 14.23 11.90 -0.67
CA ALA A 162 15.52 11.27 -0.95
C ALA A 162 15.41 9.89 -1.62
N TYR A 163 14.29 9.17 -1.50
CA TYR A 163 14.06 7.89 -2.19
C TYR A 163 14.08 8.04 -3.73
N LYS A 164 13.72 9.21 -4.25
CA LYS A 164 13.79 9.50 -5.69
C LYS A 164 15.20 9.33 -6.26
N MET A 165 16.24 9.64 -5.49
CA MET A 165 17.63 9.58 -5.97
C MET A 165 18.27 8.20 -5.74
N GLN A 166 18.00 7.54 -4.62
CA GLN A 166 18.55 6.22 -4.31
C GLN A 166 17.96 5.13 -5.23
N HIS A 167 16.68 5.23 -5.55
CA HIS A 167 16.01 4.25 -6.43
C HIS A 167 16.55 4.33 -7.87
N ARG A 168 16.82 5.52 -8.38
CA ARG A 168 17.45 5.67 -9.71
C ARG A 168 18.89 5.15 -9.74
N SER A 169 19.66 5.34 -8.67
CA SER A 169 21.04 4.86 -8.61
C SER A 169 21.14 3.34 -8.40
N GLN A 170 20.27 2.76 -7.54
CA GLN A 170 20.26 1.31 -7.30
C GLN A 170 19.71 0.51 -8.49
N LEU A 171 18.68 1.00 -9.17
CA LEU A 171 18.23 0.42 -10.44
C LEU A 171 19.32 0.56 -11.52
N GLY A 172 20.03 1.69 -11.57
CA GLY A 172 21.15 1.87 -12.47
C GLY A 172 22.31 0.90 -12.21
N PHE A 173 22.64 0.64 -10.94
CA PHE A 173 23.68 -0.33 -10.56
C PHE A 173 23.24 -1.78 -10.79
N ALA A 174 21.99 -2.13 -10.40
CA ALA A 174 21.45 -3.47 -10.65
C ALA A 174 21.34 -3.79 -12.14
N LEU A 175 20.94 -2.83 -12.96
CA LEU A 175 20.86 -2.99 -14.42
C LEU A 175 22.24 -3.10 -15.07
N GLN A 176 23.28 -2.42 -14.54
CA GLN A 176 24.66 -2.56 -15.03
C GLN A 176 25.26 -3.94 -14.70
N ASP A 177 24.94 -4.51 -13.53
CA ASP A 177 25.42 -5.85 -13.15
C ASP A 177 24.68 -6.96 -13.90
N VAL A 178 23.35 -6.81 -14.09
CA VAL A 178 22.54 -7.77 -14.85
C VAL A 178 22.88 -7.72 -16.35
N SER A 179 23.16 -6.54 -16.91
CA SER A 179 23.54 -6.40 -18.32
C SER A 179 24.90 -7.03 -18.64
N LYS A 180 25.77 -7.18 -17.65
CA LYS A 180 27.05 -7.87 -17.80
C LYS A 180 26.93 -9.39 -17.80
N ASN A 181 25.88 -9.93 -17.17
CA ASN A 181 25.74 -11.38 -16.93
C ASN A 181 24.64 -12.07 -17.76
N LEU A 182 23.75 -11.33 -18.43
CA LEU A 182 22.67 -11.91 -19.26
C LEU A 182 22.37 -11.03 -20.49
N PRO A 183 22.98 -11.31 -21.62
CA PRO A 183 22.62 -10.62 -22.85
C PRO A 183 21.23 -11.08 -23.33
N GLY A 184 20.24 -10.21 -23.30
CA GLY A 184 19.01 -10.31 -24.08
C GLY A 184 17.66 -10.38 -23.38
N ALA A 185 17.55 -10.36 -22.05
CA ALA A 185 16.27 -10.66 -21.38
C ALA A 185 15.59 -9.49 -20.61
N PHE A 186 16.14 -8.30 -20.57
CA PHE A 186 15.67 -7.27 -19.62
C PHE A 186 15.30 -5.89 -20.20
N LEU A 187 14.98 -5.80 -21.49
CA LEU A 187 14.61 -4.52 -22.13
C LEU A 187 13.10 -4.26 -22.25
N ILE A 188 12.24 -5.06 -21.62
CA ILE A 188 10.76 -4.95 -21.80
C ILE A 188 10.05 -4.22 -20.64
N TYR A 189 10.73 -3.81 -19.57
CA TYR A 189 10.05 -3.26 -18.38
C TYR A 189 10.33 -1.78 -18.08
N ILE A 190 10.86 -0.99 -19.03
CA ILE A 190 11.14 0.44 -18.83
C ILE A 190 10.56 1.30 -19.99
N ALA A 191 9.46 0.92 -20.56
CA ALA A 191 8.69 1.78 -21.45
C ALA A 191 7.22 1.60 -21.14
N ASP A 192 6.70 2.45 -20.27
CA ASP A 192 5.44 3.21 -20.24
C ASP A 192 5.19 3.74 -18.83
#